data_083dcbc0006c1678b8e5efa0523e3743
#
_entry.id   083dcbc0006c1678b8e5efa0523e3743
#
_cell.length_a   1.000
_cell.length_b   1.000
_cell.length_c   1.000
_cell.angle_alpha   90.00
_cell.angle_beta   90.00
_cell.angle_gamma   90.00
#
_symmetry.space_group_name_H-M   'P 1'
#
loop_
_entity.id
_entity.type
_entity.pdbx_description
1 polymer ?
#
loop_
_entity_poly.entity_id
_entity_poly.type
_entity_poly.pdbx_seq_one_letter_code
_entity_poly.pdbx_strand_id
1 'polypeptide(L)'
;LEVEEDDYIFEKFNKIGLIASIFLFIAIIAIGAEVFASDGIKLAKEYGVSTGIAGLVIAIIAVSPEIVTAIKAAKNDEIQRVVNIAMGASTVSILITVPVLMALAYASGIRFTLDFNPLEIGALILTVLLAWKTTDEGQTNYFEGISHLMFFLAFTIIAIYY
;
A
#
# COMPACT_ATOMS: atom_id res chain seq x y z
N LEU A 1 7.76 -24.04 -19.23
CA LEU A 1 7.81 -22.74 -18.55
C LEU A 1 9.11 -22.09 -19.01
N GLU A 2 9.06 -21.37 -20.14
CA GLU A 2 10.10 -20.41 -20.49
C GLU A 2 9.98 -19.28 -19.47
N VAL A 3 10.94 -19.23 -18.56
CA VAL A 3 11.20 -18.03 -17.77
C VAL A 3 11.71 -17.04 -18.80
N GLU A 4 10.91 -16.02 -19.17
CA GLU A 4 11.46 -14.85 -19.85
C GLU A 4 12.61 -14.38 -18.97
N GLU A 5 13.83 -14.45 -19.52
CA GLU A 5 14.98 -13.76 -18.95
C GLU A 5 14.68 -12.26 -19.04
N ASP A 6 14.00 -11.75 -18.03
CA ASP A 6 13.97 -10.32 -17.78
C ASP A 6 15.43 -9.88 -17.67
N ASP A 7 15.88 -9.11 -18.63
CA ASP A 7 17.20 -8.50 -18.65
C ASP A 7 17.33 -7.66 -17.37
N TYR A 8 17.83 -8.28 -16.32
CA TYR A 8 18.01 -7.62 -15.02
C TYR A 8 19.01 -6.48 -15.19
N ILE A 9 18.51 -5.26 -15.25
CA ILE A 9 19.30 -4.02 -15.35
C ILE A 9 20.46 -4.02 -14.35
N PHE A 10 20.31 -4.75 -13.25
CA PHE A 10 21.27 -4.84 -12.15
C PHE A 10 22.35 -5.92 -12.30
N GLU A 11 22.29 -6.82 -13.29
CA GLU A 11 23.31 -7.85 -13.50
C GLU A 11 24.69 -7.25 -13.83
N LYS A 12 24.73 -6.03 -14.35
CA LYS A 12 25.97 -5.31 -14.70
C LYS A 12 26.66 -4.64 -13.52
N PHE A 13 26.02 -4.59 -12.35
CA PHE A 13 26.60 -3.95 -11.18
C PHE A 13 27.34 -4.96 -10.29
N ASN A 14 28.54 -4.57 -9.81
CA ASN A 14 29.17 -5.30 -8.73
C ASN A 14 28.33 -5.15 -7.42
N LYS A 15 28.54 -6.02 -6.43
CA LYS A 15 27.77 -6.03 -5.19
C LYS A 15 27.74 -4.67 -4.47
N ILE A 16 28.87 -3.94 -4.50
CA ILE A 16 28.98 -2.62 -3.87
C ILE A 16 28.16 -1.59 -4.66
N GLY A 17 28.25 -1.62 -5.98
CA GLY A 17 27.47 -0.75 -6.86
C GLY A 17 25.96 -0.99 -6.70
N LEU A 18 25.55 -2.24 -6.58
CA LEU A 18 24.15 -2.61 -6.32
C LEU A 18 23.65 -2.05 -5.00
N ILE A 19 24.39 -2.26 -3.91
CA ILE A 19 24.04 -1.74 -2.59
C ILE A 19 23.97 -0.21 -2.62
N ALA A 20 24.96 0.47 -3.22
CA ALA A 20 24.96 1.91 -3.34
C ALA A 20 23.76 2.44 -4.13
N SER A 21 23.39 1.76 -5.23
CA SER A 21 22.20 2.10 -6.03
C SER A 21 20.92 1.97 -5.23
N ILE A 22 20.76 0.90 -4.45
CA ILE A 22 19.59 0.69 -3.58
C ILE A 22 19.48 1.83 -2.57
N PHE A 23 20.57 2.17 -1.87
CA PHE A 23 20.55 3.28 -0.90
C PHE A 23 20.24 4.62 -1.57
N LEU A 24 20.79 4.88 -2.76
CA LEU A 24 20.50 6.08 -3.53
C LEU A 24 19.02 6.18 -3.90
N PHE A 25 18.43 5.10 -4.42
CA PHE A 25 17.00 5.08 -4.75
C PHE A 25 16.12 5.22 -3.53
N ILE A 26 16.45 4.57 -2.42
CA ILE A 26 15.71 4.74 -1.15
C ILE A 26 15.76 6.22 -0.70
N ALA A 27 16.93 6.88 -0.78
CA ALA A 27 17.04 8.30 -0.43
C ALA A 27 16.21 9.20 -1.35
N ILE A 28 16.23 8.97 -2.65
CA ILE A 28 15.41 9.71 -3.63
C ILE A 28 13.93 9.52 -3.35
N ILE A 29 13.50 8.28 -3.11
CA ILE A 29 12.10 7.96 -2.77
C ILE A 29 11.69 8.63 -1.47
N ALA A 30 12.53 8.59 -0.44
CA ALA A 30 12.23 9.21 0.85
C ALA A 30 12.05 10.73 0.75
N ILE A 31 12.95 11.42 0.04
CA ILE A 31 12.85 12.86 -0.20
C ILE A 31 11.60 13.18 -1.02
N GLY A 32 11.35 12.43 -2.10
CA GLY A 32 10.16 12.61 -2.93
C GLY A 32 8.86 12.39 -2.15
N ALA A 33 8.81 11.38 -1.30
CA ALA A 33 7.65 11.09 -0.45
C ALA A 33 7.39 12.20 0.57
N GLU A 34 8.45 12.76 1.19
CA GLU A 34 8.32 13.87 2.13
C GLU A 34 7.74 15.12 1.46
N VAL A 35 8.30 15.51 0.31
CA VAL A 35 7.80 16.65 -0.47
C VAL A 35 6.36 16.43 -0.89
N PHE A 36 6.05 15.26 -1.44
CA PHE A 36 4.72 14.93 -1.91
C PHE A 36 3.68 14.94 -0.77
N ALA A 37 4.00 14.35 0.39
CA ALA A 37 3.10 14.33 1.54
C ALA A 37 2.91 15.75 2.13
N SER A 38 4.00 16.50 2.30
CA SER A 38 3.96 17.87 2.84
C SER A 38 3.14 18.81 1.96
N ASP A 39 3.41 18.81 0.66
CA ASP A 39 2.72 19.69 -0.29
C ASP A 39 1.29 19.22 -0.55
N GLY A 40 1.04 17.93 -0.58
CA GLY A 40 -0.30 17.35 -0.68
C GLY A 40 -1.20 17.76 0.49
N ILE A 41 -0.69 17.73 1.72
CA ILE A 41 -1.44 18.16 2.91
C ILE A 41 -1.68 19.68 2.90
N LYS A 42 -0.68 20.49 2.49
CA LYS A 42 -0.83 21.94 2.38
C LYS A 42 -1.91 22.30 1.35
N LEU A 43 -1.83 21.67 0.17
CA LEU A 43 -2.79 21.87 -0.91
C LEU A 43 -4.20 21.48 -0.47
N ALA A 44 -4.35 20.33 0.18
CA ALA A 44 -5.64 19.89 0.72
C ALA A 44 -6.24 20.93 1.67
N LYS A 45 -5.45 21.48 2.58
CA LYS A 45 -5.89 22.54 3.50
C LYS A 45 -6.30 23.81 2.76
N GLU A 46 -5.55 24.22 1.75
CA GLU A 46 -5.83 25.42 0.94
C GLU A 46 -7.16 25.31 0.18
N TYR A 47 -7.47 24.10 -0.32
CA TYR A 47 -8.73 23.82 -1.01
C TYR A 47 -9.86 23.35 -0.09
N GLY A 48 -9.66 23.37 1.24
CA GLY A 48 -10.68 22.97 2.21
C GLY A 48 -10.98 21.46 2.20
N VAL A 49 -10.06 20.65 1.68
CA VAL A 49 -10.17 19.19 1.69
C VAL A 49 -9.73 18.66 3.05
N SER A 50 -10.48 17.70 3.62
CA SER A 50 -10.12 17.11 4.90
C SER A 50 -8.78 16.35 4.80
N THR A 51 -8.03 16.33 5.91
CA THR A 51 -6.74 15.60 5.98
C THR A 51 -6.92 14.09 5.77
N GLY A 52 -8.08 13.54 6.14
CA GLY A 52 -8.41 12.13 5.89
C GLY A 52 -8.53 11.82 4.40
N ILE A 53 -9.21 12.68 3.63
CA ILE A 53 -9.30 12.52 2.17
C ILE A 53 -7.92 12.67 1.52
N ALA A 54 -7.13 13.67 1.96
CA ALA A 54 -5.77 13.84 1.47
C ALA A 54 -4.90 12.60 1.74
N GLY A 55 -4.99 12.04 2.95
CA GLY A 55 -4.30 10.80 3.32
C GLY A 55 -4.74 9.60 2.47
N LEU A 56 -6.03 9.47 2.18
CA LEU A 56 -6.56 8.41 1.30
C LEU A 56 -5.99 8.52 -0.13
N VAL A 57 -5.96 9.74 -0.69
CA VAL A 57 -5.39 9.96 -2.03
C VAL A 57 -3.90 9.63 -2.05
N ILE A 58 -3.14 10.07 -1.05
CA ILE A 58 -1.72 9.74 -0.90
C ILE A 58 -1.52 8.23 -0.80
N ALA A 59 -2.34 7.53 -0.02
CA ALA A 59 -2.29 6.07 0.12
C ALA A 59 -2.55 5.36 -1.22
N ILE A 60 -3.55 5.78 -1.99
CA ILE A 60 -3.84 5.21 -3.32
C ILE A 60 -2.65 5.40 -4.27
N ILE A 61 -2.03 6.58 -4.24
CA ILE A 61 -0.84 6.84 -5.07
C ILE A 61 0.34 5.97 -4.61
N ALA A 62 0.53 5.82 -3.31
CA ALA A 62 1.60 4.99 -2.75
C ALA A 62 1.49 3.51 -3.14
N VAL A 63 0.27 2.95 -3.20
CA VAL A 63 0.04 1.55 -3.61
C VAL A 63 -0.19 1.38 -5.12
N SER A 64 -0.07 2.44 -5.91
CA SER A 64 -0.30 2.37 -7.35
C SER A 64 0.65 1.41 -8.10
N PRO A 65 1.94 1.25 -7.73
CA PRO A 65 2.81 0.26 -8.36
C PRO A 65 2.31 -1.18 -8.17
N GLU A 66 1.82 -1.50 -6.96
CA GLU A 66 1.23 -2.80 -6.65
C GLU A 66 -0.05 -3.03 -7.45
N ILE A 67 -0.90 -2.00 -7.57
CA ILE A 67 -2.13 -2.07 -8.38
C ILE A 67 -1.78 -2.37 -9.85
N VAL A 68 -0.82 -1.64 -10.43
CA VAL A 68 -0.40 -1.85 -11.83
C VAL A 68 0.17 -3.26 -12.03
N THR A 69 0.99 -3.73 -11.09
CA THR A 69 1.57 -5.07 -11.14
C THR A 69 0.51 -6.16 -11.00
N ALA A 70 -0.46 -5.98 -10.09
CA ALA A 70 -1.59 -6.89 -9.93
C ALA A 70 -2.48 -6.95 -11.18
N ILE A 71 -2.75 -5.80 -11.83
CA ILE A 71 -3.52 -5.77 -13.09
C ILE A 71 -2.77 -6.52 -14.21
N LYS A 72 -1.45 -6.36 -14.31
CA LYS A 72 -0.65 -7.11 -15.29
C LYS A 72 -0.70 -8.61 -15.03
N ALA A 73 -0.54 -9.03 -13.78
CA ALA A 73 -0.64 -10.43 -13.38
C ALA A 73 -2.04 -11.00 -13.69
N ALA A 74 -3.11 -10.25 -13.38
CA ALA A 74 -4.49 -10.67 -13.70
C ALA A 74 -4.73 -10.83 -15.21
N LYS A 75 -4.17 -9.95 -16.04
CA LYS A 75 -4.27 -10.07 -17.51
C LYS A 75 -3.55 -11.29 -18.07
N ASN A 76 -2.55 -11.80 -17.36
CA ASN A 76 -1.81 -13.01 -17.69
C ASN A 76 -2.40 -14.27 -17.03
N ASP A 77 -3.59 -14.16 -16.42
CA ASP A 77 -4.24 -15.26 -15.68
C ASP A 77 -3.44 -15.77 -14.46
N GLU A 78 -2.55 -14.92 -13.91
CA GLU A 78 -1.71 -15.23 -12.75
C GLU A 78 -2.44 -14.82 -11.44
N ILE A 79 -3.61 -15.37 -11.18
CA ILE A 79 -4.47 -14.93 -10.07
C ILE A 79 -3.80 -15.13 -8.70
N GLN A 80 -3.06 -16.23 -8.52
CA GLN A 80 -2.29 -16.46 -7.29
C GLN A 80 -1.28 -15.32 -7.02
N ARG A 81 -0.68 -14.79 -8.08
CA ARG A 81 0.25 -13.64 -7.98
C ARG A 81 -0.47 -12.37 -7.56
N VAL A 82 -1.69 -12.14 -8.06
CA VAL A 82 -2.54 -11.01 -7.63
C VAL A 82 -2.80 -11.06 -6.14
N VAL A 83 -3.24 -12.21 -5.62
CA VAL A 83 -3.49 -12.42 -4.19
C VAL A 83 -2.21 -12.22 -3.37
N ASN A 84 -1.08 -12.77 -3.82
CA ASN A 84 0.20 -12.63 -3.13
C ASN A 84 0.68 -11.16 -3.08
N ILE A 85 0.46 -10.37 -4.13
CA ILE A 85 0.79 -8.93 -4.14
C ILE A 85 -0.05 -8.20 -3.09
N ALA A 86 -1.37 -8.41 -3.08
CA ALA A 86 -2.27 -7.75 -2.14
C ALA A 86 -1.97 -8.10 -0.68
N MET A 87 -1.82 -9.41 -0.39
CA MET A 87 -1.50 -9.89 0.96
C MET A 87 -0.10 -9.48 1.41
N GLY A 88 0.87 -9.51 0.50
CA GLY A 88 2.24 -9.06 0.76
C GLY A 88 2.32 -7.58 1.11
N ALA A 89 1.68 -6.72 0.32
CA ALA A 89 1.62 -5.28 0.58
C ALA A 89 0.99 -4.97 1.94
N SER A 90 -0.12 -5.63 2.28
CA SER A 90 -0.79 -5.48 3.58
C SER A 90 0.10 -5.93 4.73
N THR A 91 0.76 -7.08 4.59
CA THR A 91 1.66 -7.64 5.60
C THR A 91 2.86 -6.73 5.85
N VAL A 92 3.50 -6.22 4.79
CA VAL A 92 4.63 -5.28 4.90
C VAL A 92 4.19 -3.99 5.58
N SER A 93 3.02 -3.46 5.24
CA SER A 93 2.49 -2.25 5.87
C SER A 93 2.31 -2.43 7.38
N ILE A 94 1.72 -3.53 7.82
CA ILE A 94 1.43 -3.76 9.24
C ILE A 94 2.70 -4.14 10.02
N LEU A 95 3.51 -5.07 9.51
CA LEU A 95 4.64 -5.65 10.26
C LEU A 95 5.94 -4.85 10.14
N ILE A 96 6.09 -4.03 9.12
CA ILE A 96 7.33 -3.27 8.88
C ILE A 96 7.05 -1.78 8.90
N THR A 97 6.16 -1.27 8.05
CA THR A 97 5.97 0.18 7.90
C THR A 97 5.47 0.82 9.18
N VAL A 98 4.45 0.27 9.82
CA VAL A 98 3.90 0.83 11.07
C VAL A 98 4.94 0.81 12.20
N PRO A 99 5.63 -0.28 12.53
CA PRO A 99 6.67 -0.29 13.56
C PRO A 99 7.84 0.66 13.27
N VAL A 100 8.26 0.77 12.01
CA VAL A 100 9.32 1.71 11.61
C VAL A 100 8.86 3.15 11.82
N LEU A 101 7.64 3.50 11.43
CA LEU A 101 7.08 4.84 11.66
C LEU A 101 6.96 5.15 13.16
N MET A 102 6.54 4.19 13.99
CA MET A 102 6.51 4.35 15.44
C MET A 102 7.91 4.60 16.02
N ALA A 103 8.91 3.86 15.57
CA ALA A 103 10.29 4.04 16.01
C ALA A 103 10.85 5.41 15.60
N LEU A 104 10.60 5.83 14.36
CA LEU A 104 11.02 7.15 13.87
C LEU A 104 10.31 8.29 14.61
N ALA A 105 9.03 8.17 14.85
CA ALA A 105 8.26 9.15 15.62
C ALA A 105 8.78 9.26 17.05
N TYR A 106 9.06 8.14 17.70
CA TYR A 106 9.67 8.11 19.04
C TYR A 106 11.03 8.80 19.06
N ALA A 107 11.91 8.48 18.11
CA ALA A 107 13.23 9.09 17.98
C ALA A 107 13.17 10.60 17.71
N SER A 108 12.14 11.06 17.00
CA SER A 108 11.91 12.47 16.67
C SER A 108 11.14 13.23 17.76
N GLY A 109 10.74 12.59 18.85
CA GLY A 109 9.93 13.22 19.91
C GLY A 109 8.49 13.53 19.46
N ILE A 110 8.02 12.93 18.36
CA ILE A 110 6.68 13.11 17.84
C ILE A 110 5.76 12.06 18.46
N ARG A 111 4.61 12.48 18.99
CA ARG A 111 3.61 11.54 19.48
C ARG A 111 2.87 10.94 18.29
N PHE A 112 3.15 9.67 18.01
CA PHE A 112 2.43 8.88 17.01
C PHE A 112 1.52 7.89 17.74
N THR A 113 0.21 7.99 17.52
CA THR A 113 -0.81 7.12 18.11
C THR A 113 -1.55 6.38 17.01
N LEU A 114 -1.80 5.09 17.22
CA LEU A 114 -2.70 4.28 16.40
C LEU A 114 -4.11 4.32 17.05
N ASP A 115 -4.69 5.51 17.10
CA ASP A 115 -5.98 5.73 17.74
C ASP A 115 -7.08 5.62 16.67
N PHE A 116 -7.52 4.39 16.45
CA PHE A 116 -8.56 4.09 15.49
C PHE A 116 -9.94 4.34 16.09
N ASN A 117 -10.81 5.01 15.35
CA ASN A 117 -12.19 5.14 15.70
C ASN A 117 -12.97 3.79 15.49
N PRO A 118 -14.17 3.63 16.08
CA PRO A 118 -14.94 2.38 15.95
C PRO A 118 -15.24 1.97 14.50
N LEU A 119 -15.41 2.92 13.59
CA LEU A 119 -15.63 2.65 12.17
C LEU A 119 -14.38 2.04 11.52
N GLU A 120 -13.21 2.61 11.80
CA GLU A 120 -11.94 2.12 11.30
C GLU A 120 -11.62 0.72 11.82
N ILE A 121 -11.88 0.47 13.11
CA ILE A 121 -11.74 -0.86 13.72
C ILE A 121 -12.69 -1.86 13.04
N GLY A 122 -13.96 -1.49 12.84
CA GLY A 122 -14.92 -2.31 12.13
C GLY A 122 -14.48 -2.63 10.70
N ALA A 123 -13.98 -1.62 9.99
CA ALA A 123 -13.47 -1.80 8.64
C ALA A 123 -12.24 -2.72 8.59
N LEU A 124 -11.31 -2.61 9.54
CA LEU A 124 -10.17 -3.52 9.63
C LEU A 124 -10.61 -4.97 9.85
N ILE A 125 -11.53 -5.20 10.78
CA ILE A 125 -12.06 -6.55 11.06
C ILE A 125 -12.72 -7.13 9.82
N LEU A 126 -13.59 -6.38 9.14
CA LEU A 126 -14.25 -6.83 7.92
C LEU A 126 -13.26 -7.10 6.79
N THR A 127 -12.22 -6.25 6.63
CA THR A 127 -11.15 -6.48 5.66
C THR A 127 -10.43 -7.80 5.90
N VAL A 128 -10.08 -8.09 7.16
CA VAL A 128 -9.43 -9.36 7.54
C VAL A 128 -10.33 -10.56 7.26
N LEU A 129 -11.62 -10.46 7.59
CA LEU A 129 -12.58 -11.53 7.32
C LEU A 129 -12.77 -11.79 5.83
N LEU A 130 -12.86 -10.74 5.01
CA LEU A 130 -12.93 -10.86 3.56
C LEU A 130 -11.65 -11.47 2.98
N ALA A 131 -10.47 -11.01 3.42
CA ALA A 131 -9.20 -11.55 2.99
C ALA A 131 -9.05 -13.03 3.36
N TRP A 132 -9.44 -13.40 4.58
CA TRP A 132 -9.48 -14.79 5.02
C TRP A 132 -10.39 -15.63 4.12
N LYS A 133 -11.63 -15.19 3.90
CA LYS A 133 -12.57 -15.92 3.03
C LYS A 133 -12.02 -16.12 1.61
N THR A 134 -11.38 -15.11 1.04
CA THR A 134 -10.78 -15.19 -0.30
C THR A 134 -9.60 -16.16 -0.37
N THR A 135 -8.87 -16.37 0.74
CA THR A 135 -7.68 -17.23 0.77
C THR A 135 -7.93 -18.64 1.29
N ASP A 136 -9.07 -18.87 1.96
CA ASP A 136 -9.35 -20.13 2.70
C ASP A 136 -9.46 -21.34 1.77
N GLU A 137 -10.07 -21.20 0.60
CA GLU A 137 -10.31 -22.30 -0.33
C GLU A 137 -9.19 -22.48 -1.38
N GLY A 138 -8.16 -21.61 -1.35
CA GLY A 138 -7.05 -21.65 -2.33
C GLY A 138 -7.46 -21.34 -3.78
N GLN A 139 -8.71 -20.94 -4.00
CA GLN A 139 -9.26 -20.50 -5.26
C GLN A 139 -10.04 -19.21 -5.03
N THR A 140 -9.86 -18.24 -5.91
CA THR A 140 -10.62 -16.98 -5.87
C THR A 140 -11.62 -16.95 -7.00
N ASN A 141 -12.72 -16.26 -6.77
CA ASN A 141 -13.75 -16.08 -7.77
C ASN A 141 -14.07 -14.59 -7.97
N TYR A 142 -14.74 -14.31 -9.07
CA TYR A 142 -15.16 -12.98 -9.45
C TYR A 142 -15.98 -12.26 -8.36
N PHE A 143 -16.83 -12.97 -7.62
CA PHE A 143 -17.65 -12.41 -6.56
C PHE A 143 -16.82 -11.91 -5.39
N GLU A 144 -15.77 -12.59 -5.03
CA GLU A 144 -14.86 -12.17 -3.95
C GLU A 144 -14.13 -10.88 -4.32
N GLY A 145 -13.63 -10.79 -5.56
CA GLY A 145 -13.01 -9.57 -6.05
C GLY A 145 -13.95 -8.36 -6.02
N ILE A 146 -15.20 -8.52 -6.45
CA ILE A 146 -16.21 -7.48 -6.37
C ILE A 146 -16.49 -7.10 -4.91
N SER A 147 -16.59 -8.08 -4.01
CA SER A 147 -16.85 -7.81 -2.59
C SER A 147 -15.78 -6.93 -1.97
N HIS A 148 -14.49 -7.17 -2.25
CA HIS A 148 -13.40 -6.31 -1.80
C HIS A 148 -13.52 -4.89 -2.36
N LEU A 149 -13.81 -4.76 -3.66
CA LEU A 149 -13.98 -3.46 -4.30
C LEU A 149 -15.17 -2.67 -3.72
N MET A 150 -16.32 -3.32 -3.58
CA MET A 150 -17.51 -2.71 -3.01
C MET A 150 -17.31 -2.29 -1.56
N PHE A 151 -16.62 -3.13 -0.78
CA PHE A 151 -16.29 -2.79 0.59
C PHE A 151 -15.35 -1.57 0.68
N PHE A 152 -14.32 -1.50 -0.15
CA PHE A 152 -13.43 -0.35 -0.24
C PHE A 152 -14.18 0.93 -0.62
N LEU A 153 -15.07 0.87 -1.61
CA LEU A 153 -15.89 2.00 -2.04
C LEU A 153 -16.84 2.46 -0.91
N ALA A 154 -17.50 1.52 -0.24
CA ALA A 154 -18.38 1.83 0.89
C ALA A 154 -17.62 2.50 2.03
N PHE A 155 -16.46 1.96 2.42
CA PHE A 155 -15.59 2.56 3.44
C PHE A 155 -15.16 3.98 3.03
N THR A 156 -14.73 4.16 1.78
CA THR A 156 -14.31 5.47 1.26
C THR A 156 -15.44 6.50 1.34
N ILE A 157 -16.66 6.12 0.92
CA ILE A 157 -17.83 7.01 1.00
C ILE A 157 -18.10 7.40 2.45
N ILE A 158 -18.13 6.44 3.37
CA ILE A 158 -18.38 6.71 4.78
C ILE A 158 -17.27 7.62 5.36
N ALA A 159 -16.00 7.34 5.07
CA ALA A 159 -14.87 8.14 5.55
C ALA A 159 -14.85 9.58 5.03
N ILE A 160 -15.52 9.87 3.90
CA ILE A 160 -15.69 11.22 3.37
C ILE A 160 -16.75 12.00 4.16
N TYR A 161 -17.81 11.32 4.60
CA TYR A 161 -18.97 11.97 5.23
C TYR A 161 -18.93 11.93 6.76
N TYR A 162 -18.05 11.15 7.36
CA TYR A 162 -17.90 10.97 8.80
C TYR A 162 -16.63 11.61 9.33
#